data_5ffd2fb5adf561e21bf15452e350653f
#
_entry.id   5ffd2fb5adf561e21bf15452e350653f
#
_cell.length_a   1.000
_cell.length_b   1.000
_cell.length_c   1.000
_cell.angle_alpha   90.00
_cell.angle_beta   90.00
_cell.angle_gamma   90.00
#
_symmetry.space_group_name_H-M   'P 1'
#
loop_
_entity.id
_entity.type
_entity.pdbx_description
1 polymer ?
#
loop_
_entity_poly.entity_id
_entity_poly.type
_entity_poly.pdbx_seq_one_letter_code
_entity_poly.pdbx_strand_id
1 'polypeptide(L)'
;SGGVKLFGIRVEDPAVKTVIVRSKGSSGDRLVIGPGGIRLAEGKNLQLRTNVQLAGRQSWNIPGGSAVEIKPSLVQEKTMPVRLSGQAEVHVARAEGGGETAEAARVVLEQVLPSALKCSWTLSGKVEMTLKGMEGKAVNLGKVFVKQGAVLNLNGSRPVAGSVVNQGGMVNP
;
A
#
# COMPACT_ATOMS: atom_id res chain seq x y z
N SER A 1 19.92 11.46 -11.09
CA SER A 1 19.26 10.73 -9.96
C SER A 1 19.30 9.25 -10.27
N GLY A 2 20.15 8.52 -9.58
CA GLY A 2 20.30 7.08 -9.74
C GLY A 2 19.31 6.33 -8.86
N GLY A 3 18.44 5.52 -9.43
CA GLY A 3 17.58 4.60 -8.68
C GLY A 3 18.05 3.16 -8.87
N VAL A 4 17.91 2.35 -7.82
CA VAL A 4 18.10 0.90 -7.92
C VAL A 4 16.80 0.28 -8.45
N LYS A 5 16.92 -0.52 -9.51
CA LYS A 5 15.78 -1.26 -10.07
C LYS A 5 15.91 -2.74 -9.69
N LEU A 6 14.89 -3.28 -9.07
CA LEU A 6 14.76 -4.69 -8.72
C LEU A 6 13.59 -5.28 -9.50
N PHE A 7 13.73 -6.52 -9.97
CA PHE A 7 12.59 -7.24 -10.55
C PHE A 7 11.49 -7.50 -9.50
N GLY A 8 11.89 -7.85 -8.29
CA GLY A 8 11.03 -8.06 -7.13
C GLY A 8 11.84 -8.29 -5.87
N ILE A 9 11.16 -8.40 -4.74
CA ILE A 9 11.76 -8.65 -3.43
C ILE A 9 11.18 -9.93 -2.84
N ARG A 10 12.05 -10.84 -2.39
CA ARG A 10 11.68 -12.04 -1.66
C ARG A 10 12.40 -12.10 -0.34
N VAL A 11 11.68 -12.40 0.73
CA VAL A 11 12.24 -12.61 2.07
C VAL A 11 11.75 -13.96 2.56
N GLU A 12 12.56 -14.98 2.32
CA GLU A 12 12.21 -16.39 2.58
C GLU A 12 13.18 -17.07 3.55
N ASP A 13 14.38 -16.49 3.78
CA ASP A 13 15.39 -17.08 4.66
C ASP A 13 14.86 -17.24 6.09
N PRO A 14 14.82 -18.46 6.64
CA PRO A 14 14.29 -18.72 7.98
C PRO A 14 15.07 -17.99 9.08
N ALA A 15 16.35 -17.75 8.91
CA ALA A 15 17.18 -17.06 9.89
C ALA A 15 16.94 -15.55 9.96
N VAL A 16 16.31 -14.97 8.92
CA VAL A 16 16.07 -13.53 8.83
C VAL A 16 14.63 -13.22 9.22
N LYS A 17 14.41 -12.46 10.29
CA LYS A 17 13.09 -11.99 10.69
C LYS A 17 12.69 -10.67 10.02
N THR A 18 13.64 -9.76 9.85
CA THR A 18 13.38 -8.43 9.30
C THR A 18 14.48 -8.04 8.32
N VAL A 19 14.06 -7.62 7.13
CA VAL A 19 14.94 -7.02 6.12
C VAL A 19 14.67 -5.52 6.07
N ILE A 20 15.74 -4.73 6.13
CA ILE A 20 15.66 -3.27 6.03
C ILE A 20 16.44 -2.83 4.80
N VAL A 21 15.74 -2.21 3.85
CA VAL A 21 16.34 -1.60 2.67
C VAL A 21 16.40 -0.08 2.88
N ARG A 22 17.59 0.49 2.79
CA ARG A 22 17.82 1.93 2.95
C ARG A 22 18.56 2.48 1.74
N SER A 23 18.28 3.72 1.34
CA SER A 23 19.18 4.45 0.47
C SER A 23 20.34 5.02 1.29
N LYS A 24 21.53 5.02 0.72
CA LYS A 24 22.72 5.73 1.29
C LYS A 24 22.87 7.16 0.75
N GLY A 25 22.04 7.52 -0.22
CA GLY A 25 22.19 8.76 -0.98
C GLY A 25 21.24 9.88 -0.57
N SER A 26 21.09 10.81 -1.48
CA SER A 26 20.26 11.99 -1.31
C SER A 26 18.77 11.65 -1.23
N SER A 27 17.98 12.59 -0.75
CA SER A 27 16.51 12.47 -0.64
C SER A 27 15.77 12.16 -1.96
N GLY A 28 16.49 12.17 -3.10
CA GLY A 28 15.97 11.85 -4.43
C GLY A 28 16.17 10.41 -4.87
N ASP A 29 16.87 9.57 -4.12
CA ASP A 29 17.09 8.18 -4.47
C ASP A 29 15.80 7.38 -4.39
N ARG A 30 15.58 6.52 -5.39
CA ARG A 30 14.37 5.69 -5.48
C ARG A 30 14.72 4.23 -5.63
N LEU A 31 13.96 3.40 -4.93
CA LEU A 31 13.91 1.96 -5.17
C LEU A 31 12.76 1.68 -6.14
N VAL A 32 13.06 1.20 -7.32
CA VAL A 32 12.05 0.80 -8.30
C VAL A 32 11.82 -0.71 -8.18
N ILE A 33 10.59 -1.10 -7.83
CA ILE A 33 10.19 -2.51 -7.74
C ILE A 33 9.41 -2.86 -9.01
N GLY A 34 9.91 -3.83 -9.74
CA GLY A 34 9.35 -4.33 -10.99
C GLY A 34 8.23 -5.35 -10.79
N PRO A 35 7.79 -6.02 -11.88
CA PRO A 35 6.61 -6.88 -11.90
C PRO A 35 6.72 -8.13 -11.01
N GLY A 36 7.89 -8.50 -10.53
CA GLY A 36 8.06 -9.57 -9.56
C GLY A 36 7.45 -9.30 -8.18
N GLY A 37 7.16 -8.02 -7.89
CA GLY A 37 6.47 -7.60 -6.67
C GLY A 37 7.20 -7.93 -5.38
N ILE A 38 6.43 -8.17 -4.32
CA ILE A 38 6.97 -8.50 -2.99
C ILE A 38 6.39 -9.84 -2.52
N ARG A 39 7.25 -10.72 -2.05
CA ARG A 39 6.87 -11.98 -1.44
C ARG A 39 7.60 -12.17 -0.12
N LEU A 40 6.85 -12.36 0.94
CA LEU A 40 7.38 -12.69 2.26
C LEU A 40 6.98 -14.11 2.63
N ALA A 41 7.85 -14.81 3.38
CA ALA A 41 7.44 -15.98 4.13
C ALA A 41 6.74 -15.54 5.42
N GLU A 42 6.03 -16.45 6.06
CA GLU A 42 5.30 -16.19 7.31
C GLU A 42 6.22 -15.64 8.41
N GLY A 43 5.74 -14.66 9.15
CA GLY A 43 6.45 -14.00 10.25
C GLY A 43 7.61 -13.09 9.82
N LYS A 44 7.75 -12.78 8.53
CA LYS A 44 8.82 -11.92 8.01
C LYS A 44 8.37 -10.48 7.83
N ASN A 45 9.26 -9.55 8.10
CA ASN A 45 9.01 -8.12 7.92
C ASN A 45 9.97 -7.51 6.91
N LEU A 46 9.45 -6.62 6.08
CA LEU A 46 10.21 -5.83 5.13
C LEU A 46 10.01 -4.35 5.43
N GLN A 47 11.09 -3.63 5.70
CA GLN A 47 11.08 -2.19 5.89
C GLN A 47 11.81 -1.52 4.73
N LEU A 48 11.08 -0.78 3.93
CA LEU A 48 11.62 0.02 2.83
C LEU A 48 11.78 1.47 3.29
N ARG A 49 12.98 1.83 3.73
CA ARG A 49 13.33 3.16 4.23
C ARG A 49 13.95 4.02 3.13
N THR A 50 13.26 4.10 2.04
CA THR A 50 13.61 4.87 0.83
C THR A 50 12.34 5.18 0.07
N ASN A 51 12.39 6.14 -0.85
CA ASN A 51 11.28 6.34 -1.77
C ASN A 51 11.11 5.10 -2.64
N VAL A 52 9.91 4.56 -2.68
CA VAL A 52 9.58 3.36 -3.47
C VAL A 52 8.74 3.78 -4.66
N GLN A 53 9.14 3.36 -5.84
CA GLN A 53 8.37 3.49 -7.07
C GLN A 53 8.01 2.10 -7.58
N LEU A 54 6.76 1.89 -7.93
CA LEU A 54 6.31 0.64 -8.51
C LEU A 54 6.29 0.76 -10.03
N ALA A 55 6.91 -0.20 -10.71
CA ALA A 55 6.94 -0.29 -12.16
C ALA A 55 6.20 -1.53 -12.62
N GLY A 56 5.06 -1.32 -13.24
CA GLY A 56 4.22 -2.39 -13.75
C GLY A 56 3.20 -2.94 -12.75
N ARG A 57 2.33 -3.83 -13.25
CA ARG A 57 1.40 -4.57 -12.39
C ARG A 57 2.18 -5.48 -11.47
N GLN A 58 1.81 -5.50 -10.21
CA GLN A 58 2.50 -6.28 -9.19
C GLN A 58 1.54 -7.11 -8.38
N SER A 59 2.04 -8.22 -7.87
CA SER A 59 1.38 -9.00 -6.83
C SER A 59 2.30 -9.06 -5.61
N TRP A 60 1.74 -8.72 -4.46
CA TRP A 60 2.43 -8.82 -3.18
C TRP A 60 1.77 -9.91 -2.37
N ASN A 61 2.54 -10.91 -2.01
CA ASN A 61 2.09 -11.98 -1.12
C ASN A 61 2.72 -11.78 0.26
N ILE A 62 1.90 -11.37 1.20
CA ILE A 62 2.30 -11.04 2.58
C ILE A 62 1.45 -11.88 3.52
N PRO A 63 1.97 -13.04 4.00
CA PRO A 63 1.22 -13.94 4.87
C PRO A 63 0.88 -13.32 6.22
N GLY A 64 -0.01 -13.94 6.98
CA GLY A 64 -0.34 -13.55 8.33
C GLY A 64 0.89 -13.47 9.24
N GLY A 65 0.91 -12.48 10.12
CA GLY A 65 2.07 -12.20 10.99
C GLY A 65 3.27 -11.58 10.29
N SER A 66 3.15 -11.25 8.99
CA SER A 66 4.16 -10.55 8.20
C SER A 66 3.71 -9.14 7.86
N ALA A 67 4.65 -8.21 7.72
CA ALA A 67 4.34 -6.82 7.40
C ALA A 67 5.32 -6.20 6.41
N VAL A 68 4.82 -5.28 5.59
CA VAL A 68 5.61 -4.37 4.75
C VAL A 68 5.42 -2.95 5.25
N GLU A 69 6.50 -2.28 5.59
CA GLU A 69 6.52 -0.87 5.96
C GLU A 69 7.26 -0.06 4.90
N ILE A 70 6.65 1.00 4.40
CA ILE A 70 7.23 1.88 3.38
C ILE A 70 7.29 3.30 3.92
N LYS A 71 8.50 3.83 4.08
CA LYS A 71 8.79 5.21 4.47
C LYS A 71 9.97 5.73 3.66
N PRO A 72 9.98 6.93 3.17
CA PRO A 72 8.98 8.00 3.35
C PRO A 72 7.81 7.94 2.37
N SER A 73 7.95 7.36 1.17
CA SER A 73 6.87 7.40 0.20
C SER A 73 6.79 6.18 -0.71
N LEU A 74 5.57 5.88 -1.15
CA LEU A 74 5.26 4.95 -2.21
C LEU A 74 4.64 5.72 -3.37
N VAL A 75 5.22 5.58 -4.55
CA VAL A 75 4.71 6.14 -5.80
C VAL A 75 4.32 5.01 -6.74
N GLN A 76 3.10 5.04 -7.22
CA GLN A 76 2.57 4.08 -8.19
C GLN A 76 2.21 4.80 -9.47
N GLU A 77 2.72 4.31 -10.59
CA GLU A 77 2.39 4.86 -11.90
C GLU A 77 0.98 4.46 -12.33
N LYS A 78 0.40 5.37 -13.09
CA LYS A 78 -0.99 5.63 -13.47
C LYS A 78 -1.99 4.51 -13.59
N THR A 79 -1.86 3.32 -13.72
CA THR A 79 -2.92 2.33 -13.99
C THR A 79 -2.54 0.91 -13.63
N MET A 80 -1.50 0.78 -12.84
CA MET A 80 -0.96 -0.52 -12.54
C MET A 80 -1.26 -0.89 -11.08
N PRO A 81 -2.35 -1.62 -10.83
CA PRO A 81 -2.75 -2.00 -9.49
C PRO A 81 -1.72 -2.93 -8.85
N VAL A 82 -1.50 -2.71 -7.57
CA VAL A 82 -0.85 -3.72 -6.73
C VAL A 82 -1.93 -4.65 -6.21
N ARG A 83 -1.81 -5.92 -6.53
CA ARG A 83 -2.66 -6.95 -5.96
C ARG A 83 -2.03 -7.47 -4.67
N LEU A 84 -2.69 -7.23 -3.54
CA LEU A 84 -2.29 -7.77 -2.25
C LEU A 84 -3.00 -9.10 -2.01
N SER A 85 -2.25 -10.10 -1.59
CA SER A 85 -2.79 -11.41 -1.23
C SER A 85 -2.22 -11.89 0.13
N GLY A 86 -2.92 -12.80 0.76
CA GLY A 86 -2.64 -13.25 2.11
C GLY A 86 -3.31 -12.34 3.15
N GLN A 87 -2.92 -12.49 4.41
CA GLN A 87 -3.35 -11.60 5.49
C GLN A 87 -2.38 -10.41 5.61
N ALA A 88 -2.21 -9.71 4.51
CA ALA A 88 -1.18 -8.69 4.36
C ALA A 88 -1.36 -7.53 5.33
N GLU A 89 -0.30 -7.16 6.01
CA GLU A 89 -0.21 -5.89 6.72
C GLU A 89 0.77 -4.97 5.99
N VAL A 90 0.26 -3.85 5.46
CA VAL A 90 1.05 -2.88 4.70
C VAL A 90 0.88 -1.50 5.30
N HIS A 91 1.98 -0.91 5.76
CA HIS A 91 2.03 0.45 6.28
C HIS A 91 2.74 1.35 5.28
N VAL A 92 2.06 2.38 4.83
CA VAL A 92 2.60 3.36 3.90
C VAL A 92 2.52 4.74 4.53
N ALA A 93 3.66 5.37 4.79
CA ALA A 93 3.69 6.70 5.39
C ALA A 93 3.13 7.77 4.43
N ARG A 94 3.40 7.62 3.13
CA ARG A 94 2.92 8.54 2.11
C ARG A 94 2.69 7.79 0.82
N ALA A 95 1.47 7.79 0.31
CA ALA A 95 1.09 7.07 -0.90
C ALA A 95 0.68 8.02 -2.02
N GLU A 96 1.16 7.73 -3.22
CA GLU A 96 0.71 8.31 -4.48
C GLU A 96 0.29 7.18 -5.42
N GLY A 97 -0.93 7.23 -5.91
CA GLY A 97 -1.49 6.19 -6.75
C GLY A 97 -2.45 5.27 -6.03
N GLY A 98 -2.87 4.20 -6.65
CA GLY A 98 -3.88 3.30 -6.14
C GLY A 98 -3.52 1.82 -6.26
N GLY A 99 -4.37 0.95 -5.76
CA GLY A 99 -4.16 -0.47 -5.80
C GLY A 99 -5.45 -1.27 -5.75
N GLU A 100 -5.35 -2.53 -6.13
CA GLU A 100 -6.36 -3.54 -5.88
C GLU A 100 -5.93 -4.40 -4.72
N THR A 101 -6.84 -4.61 -3.79
CA THR A 101 -6.62 -5.54 -2.68
C THR A 101 -7.60 -6.70 -2.80
N ALA A 102 -7.09 -7.91 -2.77
CA ALA A 102 -7.89 -9.11 -2.85
C ALA A 102 -7.69 -9.97 -1.60
N GLU A 103 -8.77 -10.54 -1.13
CA GLU A 103 -8.90 -11.57 -0.10
C GLU A 103 -8.77 -11.07 1.34
N ALA A 104 -7.59 -10.99 1.93
CA ALA A 104 -7.42 -10.52 3.30
C ALA A 104 -6.20 -9.63 3.39
N ALA A 105 -6.39 -8.35 3.68
CA ALA A 105 -5.28 -7.42 3.84
C ALA A 105 -5.65 -6.32 4.83
N ARG A 106 -4.67 -5.86 5.57
CA ARG A 106 -4.75 -4.65 6.37
C ARG A 106 -3.84 -3.60 5.75
N VAL A 107 -4.43 -2.52 5.27
CA VAL A 107 -3.72 -1.42 4.63
C VAL A 107 -3.86 -0.18 5.50
N VAL A 108 -2.75 0.37 5.95
CA VAL A 108 -2.72 1.62 6.73
C VAL A 108 -2.04 2.70 5.91
N LEU A 109 -2.78 3.76 5.58
CA LEU A 109 -2.27 4.95 4.91
C LEU A 109 -2.14 6.07 5.95
N GLU A 110 -0.93 6.51 6.25
CA GLU A 110 -0.67 7.57 7.23
C GLU A 110 -0.80 8.97 6.61
N GLN A 111 -0.53 9.09 5.33
CA GLN A 111 -0.70 10.34 4.59
C GLN A 111 -1.02 10.06 3.12
N VAL A 112 -2.06 10.70 2.62
CA VAL A 112 -2.45 10.66 1.21
C VAL A 112 -2.34 12.05 0.62
N LEU A 113 -1.56 12.19 -0.46
CA LEU A 113 -1.43 13.47 -1.15
C LEU A 113 -2.67 13.77 -1.99
N PRO A 114 -3.22 14.98 -1.91
CA PRO A 114 -4.43 15.34 -2.66
C PRO A 114 -4.31 15.19 -4.18
N SER A 115 -3.11 15.40 -4.72
CA SER A 115 -2.83 15.30 -6.16
C SER A 115 -2.55 13.88 -6.64
N ALA A 116 -2.51 12.93 -5.75
CA ALA A 116 -1.77 11.70 -5.93
C ALA A 116 -2.63 10.51 -6.34
N LEU A 117 -3.88 10.45 -5.91
CA LEU A 117 -4.72 9.28 -6.13
C LEU A 117 -5.56 9.44 -7.39
N LYS A 118 -4.92 9.32 -8.55
CA LYS A 118 -5.62 9.22 -9.84
C LYS A 118 -6.09 7.80 -10.15
N CYS A 119 -5.84 6.86 -9.25
CA CYS A 119 -6.14 5.44 -9.42
C CYS A 119 -7.31 5.01 -8.56
N SER A 120 -7.95 3.91 -8.96
CA SER A 120 -9.02 3.28 -8.17
C SER A 120 -8.43 2.27 -7.20
N TRP A 121 -8.98 2.23 -5.99
CA TRP A 121 -8.77 1.14 -5.04
C TRP A 121 -10.01 0.26 -5.02
N THR A 122 -9.82 -1.05 -5.10
CA THR A 122 -10.89 -2.02 -4.91
C THR A 122 -10.60 -2.83 -3.67
N LEU A 123 -11.39 -2.63 -2.63
CA LEU A 123 -11.33 -3.41 -1.40
C LEU A 123 -12.37 -4.53 -1.49
N SER A 124 -11.96 -5.77 -1.33
CA SER A 124 -12.86 -6.92 -1.41
C SER A 124 -12.45 -8.02 -0.43
N GLY A 125 -13.41 -8.84 0.00
CA GLY A 125 -13.14 -9.89 0.97
C GLY A 125 -12.84 -9.34 2.35
N LYS A 126 -11.89 -9.92 3.07
CA LYS A 126 -11.49 -9.51 4.44
C LYS A 126 -10.44 -8.41 4.43
N VAL A 127 -10.63 -7.38 3.61
CA VAL A 127 -9.70 -6.25 3.53
C VAL A 127 -10.13 -5.14 4.48
N GLU A 128 -9.21 -4.66 5.29
CA GLU A 128 -9.36 -3.47 6.10
C GLU A 128 -8.39 -2.40 5.62
N MET A 129 -8.91 -1.25 5.21
CA MET A 129 -8.11 -0.06 4.92
C MET A 129 -8.39 1.01 6.00
N THR A 130 -7.34 1.55 6.57
CA THR A 130 -7.44 2.61 7.58
C THR A 130 -6.65 3.83 7.14
N LEU A 131 -7.29 4.99 7.14
CA LEU A 131 -6.66 6.30 6.98
C LEU A 131 -6.22 6.79 8.35
N LYS A 132 -4.96 7.18 8.49
CA LYS A 132 -4.40 7.58 9.79
C LYS A 132 -3.69 8.92 9.69
N GLY A 133 -3.86 9.78 10.70
CA GLY A 133 -3.25 11.10 10.73
C GLY A 133 -3.85 12.11 9.74
N MET A 134 -5.08 11.86 9.30
CA MET A 134 -5.82 12.71 8.36
C MET A 134 -7.15 13.20 8.93
N GLU A 135 -7.31 13.12 10.23
CA GLU A 135 -8.51 13.53 10.95
C GLU A 135 -8.86 14.99 10.63
N GLY A 136 -10.12 15.23 10.30
CA GLY A 136 -10.64 16.55 9.93
C GLY A 136 -10.16 17.10 8.57
N LYS A 137 -9.26 16.41 7.89
CA LYS A 137 -8.72 16.85 6.59
C LYS A 137 -9.56 16.35 5.41
N ALA A 138 -9.65 17.16 4.38
CA ALA A 138 -10.18 16.71 3.09
C ALA A 138 -9.16 15.77 2.42
N VAL A 139 -9.61 14.57 2.03
CA VAL A 139 -8.76 13.54 1.43
C VAL A 139 -9.29 13.16 0.06
N ASN A 140 -8.47 13.30 -0.96
CA ASN A 140 -8.79 12.79 -2.29
C ASN A 140 -8.24 11.37 -2.43
N LEU A 141 -9.12 10.39 -2.35
CA LEU A 141 -8.79 8.98 -2.46
C LEU A 141 -8.87 8.45 -3.92
N GLY A 142 -9.05 9.33 -4.90
CA GLY A 142 -9.42 8.90 -6.25
C GLY A 142 -10.79 8.24 -6.22
N LYS A 143 -10.87 6.94 -6.49
CA LYS A 143 -12.07 6.13 -6.26
C LYS A 143 -11.73 4.91 -5.40
N VAL A 144 -12.46 4.73 -4.32
CA VAL A 144 -12.36 3.54 -3.47
C VAL A 144 -13.68 2.79 -3.54
N PHE A 145 -13.65 1.60 -4.12
CA PHE A 145 -14.78 0.68 -4.13
C PHE A 145 -14.69 -0.24 -2.92
N VAL A 146 -15.66 -0.15 -2.03
CA VAL A 146 -15.73 -0.98 -0.81
C VAL A 146 -16.77 -2.06 -1.03
N LYS A 147 -16.32 -3.28 -1.36
CA LYS A 147 -17.17 -4.43 -1.65
C LYS A 147 -17.50 -5.21 -0.39
N GLN A 148 -18.43 -6.17 -0.52
CA GLN A 148 -18.85 -7.02 0.57
C GLN A 148 -17.67 -7.66 1.33
N GLY A 149 -17.72 -7.60 2.65
CA GLY A 149 -16.70 -8.12 3.55
C GLY A 149 -15.52 -7.18 3.81
N ALA A 150 -15.35 -6.14 2.99
CA ALA A 150 -14.29 -5.15 3.18
C ALA A 150 -14.70 -4.02 4.12
N VAL A 151 -13.72 -3.43 4.79
CA VAL A 151 -13.90 -2.31 5.72
C VAL A 151 -12.99 -1.15 5.32
N LEU A 152 -13.55 0.05 5.23
CA LEU A 152 -12.83 1.30 5.09
C LEU A 152 -13.03 2.16 6.35
N ASN A 153 -11.97 2.38 7.10
CA ASN A 153 -11.97 3.26 8.27
C ASN A 153 -11.43 4.64 7.85
N LEU A 154 -12.31 5.63 7.84
CA LEU A 154 -11.96 7.00 7.47
C LEU A 154 -11.26 7.75 8.61
N ASN A 155 -11.51 7.32 9.85
CA ASN A 155 -10.85 7.84 11.05
C ASN A 155 -11.00 9.37 11.19
N GLY A 156 -12.22 9.87 10.96
CA GLY A 156 -12.52 11.31 11.00
C GLY A 156 -12.00 12.11 9.79
N SER A 157 -11.39 11.49 8.78
CA SER A 157 -11.05 12.16 7.53
C SER A 157 -12.29 12.41 6.68
N ARG A 158 -12.24 13.44 5.83
CA ARG A 158 -13.36 13.82 4.96
C ARG A 158 -13.02 13.49 3.51
N PRO A 159 -13.48 12.35 2.98
CA PRO A 159 -13.24 12.02 1.58
C PRO A 159 -13.99 13.00 0.67
N VAL A 160 -13.35 13.37 -0.44
CA VAL A 160 -13.99 14.18 -1.48
C VAL A 160 -15.22 13.44 -2.00
N ALA A 161 -16.29 14.18 -2.27
CA ALA A 161 -17.56 13.60 -2.75
C ALA A 161 -17.34 12.71 -3.98
N GLY A 162 -17.96 11.53 -3.97
CA GLY A 162 -17.83 10.53 -5.04
C GLY A 162 -16.51 9.74 -5.06
N SER A 163 -15.60 9.99 -4.12
CA SER A 163 -14.35 9.22 -4.02
C SER A 163 -14.55 7.85 -3.33
N VAL A 164 -15.60 7.68 -2.55
CA VAL A 164 -15.94 6.40 -1.91
C VAL A 164 -17.23 5.87 -2.51
N VAL A 165 -17.17 4.66 -3.06
CA VAL A 165 -18.30 3.94 -3.63
C VAL A 165 -18.52 2.66 -2.81
N ASN A 166 -19.53 2.68 -1.96
CA ASN A 166 -19.87 1.50 -1.17
C ASN A 166 -20.70 0.52 -2.01
N GLN A 167 -20.21 -0.71 -2.13
CA GLN A 167 -20.80 -1.82 -2.87
C GLN A 167 -21.07 -3.02 -1.94
N GLY A 168 -21.62 -2.74 -0.75
CA GLY A 168 -21.94 -3.76 0.24
C GLY A 168 -20.87 -4.03 1.29
N GLY A 169 -19.84 -3.22 1.33
CA GLY A 169 -18.86 -3.22 2.42
C GLY A 169 -19.24 -2.30 3.57
N MET A 170 -18.31 -2.11 4.51
CA MET A 170 -18.47 -1.24 5.66
C MET A 170 -17.59 0.00 5.50
N VAL A 171 -18.16 1.17 5.74
CA VAL A 171 -17.42 2.45 5.77
C VAL A 171 -17.64 3.07 7.13
N ASN A 172 -16.58 3.17 7.92
CA ASN A 172 -16.59 3.78 9.24
C ASN A 172 -16.05 5.22 9.16
N PRO A 173 -16.75 6.21 9.75
CA PRO A 173 -16.34 7.60 9.74
C PRO A 173 -15.04 7.91 10.50
#